data_6c69377890d5523fd90790dd0062345f
#
_entry.id   6c69377890d5523fd90790dd0062345f
#
_cell.length_a   1.000
_cell.length_b   1.000
_cell.length_c   1.000
_cell.angle_alpha   90.00
_cell.angle_beta   90.00
_cell.angle_gamma   90.00
#
_symmetry.space_group_name_H-M   'P 1'
#
loop_
_entity.id
_entity.type
_entity.pdbx_description
1 polymer ?
#
loop_
_entity_poly.entity_id
_entity_poly.type
_entity_poly.pdbx_seq_one_letter_code
_entity_poly.pdbx_strand_id
1 'polypeptide(L)'
;MTEKQIMTDVLIVGAGTAGLTAAVYAARAGKSVKLVEQYLQGGQIINASHVENFPGFESIAGFEFAEALYNQAIKMGAEIVYDKVTGLQDYGSHKGVQTEYGGELLAKAVIL
;
A
#
# COMPACT_ATOMS: atom_id res chain seq x y z
N MET A 1 -26.19 9.44 -10.14
CA MET A 1 -25.60 10.12 -9.03
C MET A 1 -24.11 10.00 -9.11
N THR A 2 -23.52 11.00 -8.62
CA THR A 2 -22.10 10.89 -8.47
C THR A 2 -21.82 9.74 -7.54
N GLU A 3 -20.93 8.88 -7.96
CA GLU A 3 -20.47 7.83 -7.08
C GLU A 3 -19.96 8.43 -5.80
N LYS A 4 -20.50 7.96 -4.73
CA LYS A 4 -19.93 8.36 -3.47
C LYS A 4 -18.55 7.78 -3.37
N GLN A 5 -17.59 8.63 -3.14
CA GLN A 5 -16.25 8.16 -2.88
C GLN A 5 -16.24 7.47 -1.52
N ILE A 6 -15.79 6.23 -1.51
CA ILE A 6 -15.69 5.46 -0.28
C ILE A 6 -14.42 5.90 0.44
N MET A 7 -14.58 6.32 1.68
CA MET A 7 -13.44 6.71 2.48
C MET A 7 -12.73 5.47 3.01
N THR A 8 -11.46 5.34 2.67
CA THR A 8 -10.61 4.28 3.18
C THR A 8 -10.07 4.69 4.56
N ASP A 9 -9.96 3.74 5.47
CA ASP A 9 -9.38 4.06 6.77
C ASP A 9 -7.93 4.48 6.66
N VAL A 10 -7.12 3.69 5.94
CA VAL A 10 -5.70 3.95 5.79
C VAL A 10 -5.33 3.81 4.31
N LEU A 11 -4.74 4.87 3.77
CA LEU A 11 -4.21 4.84 2.41
C LEU A 11 -2.70 4.94 2.50
N ILE A 12 -2.01 4.02 1.83
CA ILE A 12 -0.57 3.92 1.86
C ILE A 12 -0.04 4.24 0.48
N VAL A 13 0.89 5.17 0.40
CA VAL A 13 1.53 5.53 -0.85
C VAL A 13 2.82 4.72 -0.98
N GLY A 14 2.82 3.81 -1.94
CA GLY A 14 3.93 2.92 -2.18
C GLY A 14 3.69 1.51 -1.65
N ALA A 15 3.91 0.52 -2.51
CA ALA A 15 3.75 -0.89 -2.14
C ALA A 15 5.10 -1.60 -2.10
N GLY A 16 6.10 -0.94 -1.52
CA GLY A 16 7.36 -1.57 -1.17
C GLY A 16 7.21 -2.38 0.10
N THR A 17 8.32 -2.85 0.66
CA THR A 17 8.27 -3.70 1.85
C THR A 17 7.65 -2.97 3.04
N ALA A 18 7.97 -1.70 3.21
CA ALA A 18 7.42 -0.91 4.31
C ALA A 18 5.92 -0.71 4.15
N GLY A 19 5.47 -0.37 2.93
CA GLY A 19 4.05 -0.16 2.66
C GLY A 19 3.24 -1.43 2.81
N LEU A 20 3.74 -2.54 2.26
CA LEU A 20 3.05 -3.82 2.37
C LEU A 20 2.98 -4.28 3.83
N THR A 21 4.05 -4.08 4.60
CA THR A 21 4.07 -4.43 6.02
C THR A 21 3.04 -3.60 6.79
N ALA A 22 3.00 -2.28 6.53
CA ALA A 22 2.02 -1.41 7.16
C ALA A 22 0.60 -1.86 6.81
N ALA A 23 0.37 -2.28 5.57
CA ALA A 23 -0.94 -2.75 5.12
C ALA A 23 -1.37 -3.99 5.89
N VAL A 24 -0.46 -4.94 6.11
CA VAL A 24 -0.77 -6.14 6.87
C VAL A 24 -1.23 -5.78 8.28
N TYR A 25 -0.49 -4.92 8.96
CA TYR A 25 -0.83 -4.56 10.33
C TYR A 25 -2.13 -3.76 10.41
N ALA A 26 -2.35 -2.84 9.49
CA ALA A 26 -3.58 -2.06 9.48
C ALA A 26 -4.79 -2.95 9.20
N ALA A 27 -4.66 -3.87 8.24
CA ALA A 27 -5.74 -4.79 7.92
C ALA A 27 -6.04 -5.72 9.08
N ARG A 28 -5.01 -6.19 9.79
CA ARG A 28 -5.21 -7.03 10.98
C ARG A 28 -5.93 -6.27 12.09
N ALA A 29 -5.77 -4.96 12.14
CA ALA A 29 -6.49 -4.13 13.11
C ALA A 29 -7.93 -3.84 12.69
N GLY A 30 -8.40 -4.44 11.61
CA GLY A 30 -9.77 -4.28 11.15
C GLY A 30 -10.01 -3.03 10.31
N LYS A 31 -8.95 -2.39 9.85
CA LYS A 31 -9.07 -1.18 9.05
C LYS A 31 -9.15 -1.52 7.57
N SER A 32 -9.90 -0.70 6.81
CA SER A 32 -9.84 -0.79 5.36
C SER A 32 -8.54 -0.16 4.90
N VAL A 33 -7.86 -0.82 3.97
CA VAL A 33 -6.53 -0.41 3.54
C VAL A 33 -6.46 -0.39 2.03
N LYS A 34 -5.91 0.68 1.50
CA LYS A 34 -5.65 0.84 0.08
C LYS A 34 -4.21 1.29 -0.09
N LEU A 35 -3.48 0.62 -1.00
CA LEU A 35 -2.13 1.04 -1.35
C LEU A 35 -2.15 1.59 -2.77
N VAL A 36 -1.45 2.69 -3.00
CA VAL A 36 -1.30 3.25 -4.34
C VAL A 36 0.15 3.06 -4.74
N GLU A 37 0.37 2.37 -5.85
CA GLU A 37 1.70 2.04 -6.32
C GLU A 37 1.83 2.44 -7.78
N GLN A 38 2.91 3.14 -8.10
CA GLN A 38 3.13 3.62 -9.46
C GLN A 38 3.65 2.50 -10.38
N TYR A 39 4.44 1.58 -9.84
CA TYR A 39 5.08 0.53 -10.63
C TYR A 39 4.61 -0.85 -10.18
N LEU A 40 5.53 -1.68 -9.67
CA LEU A 40 5.21 -3.00 -9.17
C LEU A 40 5.26 -3.01 -7.65
N GLN A 41 4.42 -3.84 -7.04
CA GLN A 41 4.48 -4.03 -5.61
C GLN A 41 5.83 -4.65 -5.24
N GLY A 42 6.28 -4.40 -4.00
CA GLY A 42 7.56 -4.90 -3.51
C GLY A 42 8.69 -3.91 -3.64
N GLY A 43 8.53 -2.86 -4.48
CA GLY A 43 9.54 -1.81 -4.63
C GLY A 43 10.88 -2.36 -5.07
N GLN A 44 11.94 -1.80 -4.53
CA GLN A 44 13.30 -2.16 -4.94
C GLN A 44 13.73 -3.54 -4.46
N ILE A 45 13.08 -4.09 -3.44
CA ILE A 45 13.46 -5.40 -2.91
C ILE A 45 13.27 -6.51 -3.94
N ILE A 46 12.39 -6.29 -4.90
CA ILE A 46 12.10 -7.30 -5.92
C ILE A 46 13.33 -7.60 -6.78
N ASN A 47 14.27 -6.67 -6.86
CA ASN A 47 15.50 -6.83 -7.63
C ASN A 47 16.63 -7.44 -6.83
N ALA A 48 16.46 -7.65 -5.53
CA ALA A 48 17.49 -8.25 -4.70
C ALA A 48 17.52 -9.75 -4.92
N SER A 49 18.73 -10.31 -5.10
CA SER A 49 18.87 -11.75 -5.25
C SER A 49 18.57 -12.47 -3.94
N HIS A 50 18.97 -11.88 -2.81
CA HIS A 50 18.75 -12.44 -1.49
C HIS A 50 18.45 -11.34 -0.48
N VAL A 51 17.56 -11.65 0.43
CA VAL A 51 17.26 -10.81 1.59
C VAL A 51 17.60 -11.63 2.83
N GLU A 52 18.56 -11.16 3.61
CA GLU A 52 19.07 -11.92 4.75
C GLU A 52 18.85 -11.21 6.09
N ASN A 53 18.41 -9.97 6.05
CA ASN A 53 18.24 -9.17 7.26
C ASN A 53 16.79 -8.96 7.64
N PHE A 54 15.88 -9.79 7.13
CA PHE A 54 14.48 -9.70 7.53
C PHE A 54 14.16 -10.81 8.52
N PRO A 55 13.62 -10.49 9.68
CA PRO A 55 13.30 -11.51 10.70
C PRO A 55 12.35 -12.57 10.14
N GLY A 56 12.64 -13.81 10.46
CA GLY A 56 11.82 -14.94 10.03
C GLY A 56 12.34 -15.64 8.79
N PHE A 57 13.32 -15.05 8.11
CA PHE A 57 13.95 -15.66 6.94
C PHE A 57 15.45 -15.58 7.08
N GLU A 58 16.15 -16.69 6.90
CA GLU A 58 17.61 -16.69 6.87
C GLU A 58 18.10 -16.04 5.59
N SER A 59 17.48 -16.40 4.48
CA SER A 59 17.78 -15.83 3.17
C SER A 59 16.59 -16.11 2.27
N ILE A 60 16.17 -15.11 1.52
CA ILE A 60 15.06 -15.25 0.59
C ILE A 60 15.30 -14.33 -0.60
N ALA A 61 14.98 -14.79 -1.81
CA ALA A 61 15.08 -13.94 -2.98
C ALA A 61 14.13 -12.75 -2.86
N GLY A 62 14.57 -11.60 -3.35
CA GLY A 62 13.76 -10.37 -3.25
C GLY A 62 12.39 -10.54 -3.87
N PHE A 63 12.30 -11.22 -5.01
CA PHE A 63 11.02 -11.50 -5.67
C PHE A 63 10.10 -12.34 -4.77
N GLU A 64 10.63 -13.40 -4.17
CA GLU A 64 9.84 -14.26 -3.29
C GLU A 64 9.38 -13.51 -2.05
N PHE A 65 10.23 -12.67 -1.51
CA PHE A 65 9.92 -11.87 -0.34
C PHE A 65 8.79 -10.88 -0.65
N ALA A 66 8.91 -10.18 -1.77
CA ALA A 66 7.90 -9.21 -2.19
C ALA A 66 6.56 -9.90 -2.46
N GLU A 67 6.60 -11.06 -3.10
CA GLU A 67 5.39 -11.82 -3.39
C GLU A 67 4.73 -12.31 -2.11
N ALA A 68 5.51 -12.77 -1.15
CA ALA A 68 4.96 -13.23 0.13
C ALA A 68 4.27 -12.10 0.87
N LEU A 69 4.87 -10.92 0.92
CA LEU A 69 4.28 -9.75 1.55
C LEU A 69 3.00 -9.30 0.82
N TYR A 70 3.06 -9.26 -0.49
CA TYR A 70 1.92 -8.88 -1.32
C TYR A 70 0.74 -9.82 -1.07
N ASN A 71 1.00 -11.12 -1.14
CA ASN A 71 -0.05 -12.11 -0.96
C ASN A 71 -0.65 -12.03 0.45
N GLN A 72 0.18 -11.80 1.44
CA GLN A 72 -0.31 -11.64 2.81
C GLN A 72 -1.20 -10.41 2.94
N ALA A 73 -0.78 -9.28 2.39
CA ALA A 73 -1.56 -8.04 2.46
C ALA A 73 -2.90 -8.21 1.76
N ILE A 74 -2.91 -8.79 0.56
CA ILE A 74 -4.14 -9.01 -0.20
C ILE A 74 -5.08 -9.98 0.53
N LYS A 75 -4.52 -11.05 1.08
CA LYS A 75 -5.32 -12.03 1.82
C LYS A 75 -5.97 -11.41 3.05
N MET A 76 -5.33 -10.42 3.64
CA MET A 76 -5.89 -9.70 4.80
C MET A 76 -6.87 -8.61 4.40
N GLY A 77 -7.09 -8.41 3.11
CA GLY A 77 -8.11 -7.48 2.62
C GLY A 77 -7.59 -6.16 2.08
N ALA A 78 -6.28 -5.96 2.00
CA ALA A 78 -5.74 -4.74 1.42
C ALA A 78 -5.96 -4.73 -0.09
N GLU A 79 -6.18 -3.54 -0.65
CA GLU A 79 -6.39 -3.35 -2.08
C GLU A 79 -5.24 -2.54 -2.64
N ILE A 80 -4.70 -2.93 -3.79
CA ILE A 80 -3.65 -2.17 -4.46
C ILE A 80 -4.23 -1.49 -5.69
N VAL A 81 -3.99 -0.18 -5.77
CA VAL A 81 -4.38 0.65 -6.90
C VAL A 81 -3.10 1.07 -7.60
N TYR A 82 -2.99 0.78 -8.89
CA TYR A 82 -1.81 1.17 -9.66
C TYR A 82 -2.07 2.52 -10.30
N ASP A 83 -1.45 3.54 -9.75
CA ASP A 83 -1.63 4.91 -10.20
C ASP A 83 -0.47 5.75 -9.66
N LYS A 84 -0.34 6.96 -10.18
CA LYS A 84 0.67 7.88 -9.74
C LYS A 84 0.03 8.95 -8.85
N VAL A 85 0.56 9.11 -7.66
CA VAL A 85 0.11 10.18 -6.76
C VAL A 85 0.68 11.50 -7.25
N THR A 86 -0.19 12.47 -7.46
CA THR A 86 0.20 13.78 -7.95
C THR A 86 0.02 14.88 -6.90
N GLY A 87 -0.69 14.64 -5.83
CA GLY A 87 -0.91 15.64 -4.81
C GLY A 87 -1.55 15.07 -3.57
N LEU A 88 -1.53 15.87 -2.53
CA LEU A 88 -2.10 15.52 -1.24
C LEU A 88 -2.84 16.72 -0.69
N GLN A 89 -4.06 16.52 -0.24
CA GLN A 89 -4.87 17.57 0.32
C GLN A 89 -5.31 17.19 1.72
N ASP A 90 -5.08 18.06 2.67
CA ASP A 90 -5.53 17.87 4.05
C ASP A 90 -6.85 18.60 4.25
N TYR A 91 -7.93 17.85 4.46
CA TYR A 91 -9.24 18.44 4.72
C TYR A 91 -9.56 18.56 6.21
N GLY A 92 -8.59 18.29 7.07
CA GLY A 92 -8.80 18.31 8.51
C GLY A 92 -9.29 16.98 9.04
N SER A 93 -10.55 16.66 8.82
CA SER A 93 -11.13 15.41 9.29
C SER A 93 -10.66 14.20 8.50
N HIS A 94 -10.20 14.43 7.28
CA HIS A 94 -9.73 13.36 6.40
C HIS A 94 -8.74 13.94 5.41
N LYS A 95 -8.16 13.06 4.58
CA LYS A 95 -7.15 13.44 3.60
C LYS A 95 -7.58 13.01 2.21
N GLY A 96 -7.17 13.78 1.22
CA GLY A 96 -7.38 13.43 -0.18
C GLY A 96 -6.05 13.20 -0.86
N VAL A 97 -5.95 12.11 -1.60
CA VAL A 97 -4.76 11.79 -2.39
C VAL A 97 -5.15 11.90 -3.86
N GLN A 98 -4.56 12.87 -4.55
CA GLN A 98 -4.82 13.05 -5.98
C GLN A 98 -3.99 12.09 -6.78
N THR A 99 -4.60 11.44 -7.77
CA THR A 99 -3.92 10.51 -8.65
C THR A 99 -4.04 10.96 -10.09
N GLU A 100 -3.15 10.47 -10.95
CA GLU A 100 -3.10 10.90 -12.34
C GLU A 100 -4.31 10.45 -13.13
N TYR A 101 -4.76 9.23 -12.90
CA TYR A 101 -5.84 8.64 -13.69
C TYR A 101 -7.11 8.38 -12.91
N GLY A 102 -7.00 8.09 -11.63
CA GLY A 102 -8.13 7.66 -10.82
C GLY A 102 -8.83 8.75 -10.03
N GLY A 103 -8.44 10.00 -10.21
CA GLY A 103 -9.04 11.10 -9.46
C GLY A 103 -8.54 11.15 -8.04
N GLU A 104 -9.37 11.67 -7.16
CA GLU A 104 -8.98 11.82 -5.76
C GLU A 104 -9.48 10.63 -4.93
N LEU A 105 -8.60 10.08 -4.13
CA LEU A 105 -8.92 9.02 -3.18
C LEU A 105 -8.97 9.63 -1.79
N LEU A 106 -10.01 9.28 -1.03
CA LEU A 106 -10.20 9.84 0.31
C LEU A 106 -9.84 8.81 1.36
N ALA A 107 -9.17 9.26 2.41
CA ALA A 107 -8.74 8.39 3.50
C ALA A 107 -8.77 9.13 4.83
N LYS A 108 -8.95 8.40 5.91
CA LYS A 108 -8.87 8.98 7.24
C LYS A 108 -7.42 9.25 7.62
N ALA A 109 -6.50 8.40 7.18
CA ALA A 109 -5.08 8.55 7.43
C ALA A 109 -4.29 8.14 6.20
N VAL A 110 -3.15 8.78 5.98
CA VAL A 110 -2.26 8.50 4.86
C VAL A 110 -0.86 8.22 5.39
N ILE A 111 -0.26 7.14 4.91
CA ILE A 111 1.12 6.79 5.22
C ILE A 111 1.94 6.99 3.95
N LEU A 112 2.99 7.74 4.07
CA LEU A 112 3.89 8.05 2.96
C LEU A 112 5.16 7.21 3.00
#